data_0b0b064b5530d9e36ed2257cc42cbf13
#
_entry.id   0b0b064b5530d9e36ed2257cc42cbf13
#
_cell.length_a   1.000
_cell.length_b   1.000
_cell.length_c   1.000
_cell.angle_alpha   90.00
_cell.angle_beta   90.00
_cell.angle_gamma   90.00
#
_symmetry.space_group_name_H-M   'P 1'
#
loop_
_entity.id
_entity.type
_entity.pdbx_description
1 polymer ?
#
loop_
_entity_poly.entity_id
_entity_poly.type
_entity_poly.pdbx_seq_one_letter_code
_entity_poly.pdbx_strand_id
1 'polypeptide(L)'
;MSLACGSGLFRLSIRTGSVQSQYATDRESAEDNQMNIHEYQAKRLLHTYGAPIANGVAVYSVEQAEEWAKTLPGPLYVVKSQIHAGGRGKGKFKELPADAKGGVRLAKSVEEVVANAKEMLGNTLVTKQTGPAGKQVNRLYIEDGADIDRELYLSILIDRTVGRPAFVVSTEGGMDIEAVAEETPEKIVTVAIDPAKGVTDEDANKLAEALKLEGQAREDGVKLFPILYKAFTEKDMSLLEINPLIVMTDGRVRVLDAKVSFDGNALFRHPDIQELRDLSEEDEKEIEASKYDLAYVALDGNIGCMVNGAGLAMATMDIIKLYGAEPANFLDVGGGASKEKVTAAFKIITADPAVQGILVNIFGGIMKCDVIAEGVIAAVKEVGLKVPLVVRLEGTNVELGKKIINESGLNVISADDLDDAAQKIVAAVKGN
;
A
#
# COMPACT_ATOMS: atom_id res chain seq x y z
N MET A 1 -43.72 -33.22 -39.53
CA MET A 1 -42.29 -32.89 -39.45
C MET A 1 -42.15 -31.75 -38.46
N SER A 2 -41.83 -32.08 -37.22
CA SER A 2 -41.70 -31.12 -36.09
C SER A 2 -40.22 -30.91 -35.80
N LEU A 3 -39.78 -29.67 -35.90
CA LEU A 3 -38.42 -29.28 -35.48
C LEU A 3 -38.50 -28.75 -34.06
N ALA A 4 -37.94 -29.54 -33.15
CA ALA A 4 -37.76 -29.13 -31.74
C ALA A 4 -36.55 -28.20 -31.63
N CYS A 5 -36.78 -26.97 -31.16
CA CYS A 5 -35.75 -25.99 -30.81
C CYS A 5 -35.38 -26.22 -29.34
N GLY A 6 -34.17 -26.75 -29.10
CA GLY A 6 -33.64 -26.94 -27.75
C GLY A 6 -33.08 -25.62 -27.17
N SER A 7 -33.76 -25.07 -26.18
CA SER A 7 -33.28 -23.94 -25.39
C SER A 7 -32.28 -24.43 -24.32
N GLY A 8 -30.99 -24.28 -24.62
CA GLY A 8 -29.93 -24.44 -23.63
C GLY A 8 -29.90 -23.25 -22.68
N LEU A 9 -30.47 -23.41 -21.50
CA LEU A 9 -30.31 -22.47 -20.40
C LEU A 9 -28.88 -22.56 -19.88
N PHE A 10 -28.03 -21.60 -20.25
CA PHE A 10 -26.78 -21.30 -19.56
C PHE A 10 -27.14 -20.75 -18.17
N ARG A 11 -27.09 -21.58 -17.15
CA ARG A 11 -27.06 -21.10 -15.76
C ARG A 11 -25.70 -20.42 -15.52
N LEU A 12 -25.67 -19.09 -15.59
CA LEU A 12 -24.61 -18.33 -14.95
C LEU A 12 -24.71 -18.60 -13.45
N SER A 13 -23.82 -19.42 -12.93
CA SER A 13 -23.59 -19.53 -11.49
C SER A 13 -22.84 -18.26 -11.08
N ILE A 14 -23.59 -17.25 -10.67
CA ILE A 14 -23.02 -16.13 -9.93
C ILE A 14 -22.60 -16.73 -8.59
N ARG A 15 -21.31 -17.08 -8.46
CA ARG A 15 -20.70 -17.28 -7.15
C ARG A 15 -20.79 -15.91 -6.46
N THR A 16 -21.65 -15.81 -5.49
CA THR A 16 -21.61 -14.79 -4.46
C THR A 16 -20.27 -14.98 -3.74
N GLY A 17 -19.22 -14.29 -4.21
CA GLY A 17 -17.98 -14.15 -3.47
C GLY A 17 -18.37 -13.56 -2.12
N SER A 18 -17.97 -14.20 -1.04
CA SER A 18 -18.22 -13.71 0.30
C SER A 18 -17.64 -12.33 0.42
N VAL A 19 -18.29 -11.44 1.17
CA VAL A 19 -17.83 -10.08 1.52
C VAL A 19 -16.34 -10.10 1.96
N GLN A 20 -15.87 -11.20 2.49
CA GLN A 20 -14.52 -11.50 2.96
C GLN A 20 -13.42 -11.55 1.88
N SER A 21 -13.69 -12.15 0.72
CA SER A 21 -12.76 -12.17 -0.42
C SER A 21 -12.57 -10.76 -1.01
N GLN A 22 -13.57 -9.91 -0.85
CA GLN A 22 -13.58 -8.56 -1.39
C GLN A 22 -12.74 -7.59 -0.55
N TYR A 23 -12.73 -7.76 0.80
CA TYR A 23 -11.88 -6.94 1.67
C TYR A 23 -10.38 -7.16 1.44
N ALA A 24 -9.93 -8.39 1.20
CA ALA A 24 -8.54 -8.70 0.91
C ALA A 24 -8.13 -8.16 -0.47
N THR A 25 -8.95 -8.38 -1.51
CA THR A 25 -8.71 -7.88 -2.87
C THR A 25 -8.83 -6.35 -2.98
N ASP A 26 -9.74 -5.74 -2.24
CA ASP A 26 -9.91 -4.27 -2.23
C ASP A 26 -8.73 -3.56 -1.54
N ARG A 27 -8.08 -4.22 -0.60
CA ARG A 27 -6.89 -3.70 0.09
C ARG A 27 -5.65 -3.78 -0.81
N GLU A 28 -5.41 -4.90 -1.47
CA GLU A 28 -4.28 -5.09 -2.40
C GLU A 28 -4.35 -4.17 -3.63
N SER A 29 -5.55 -3.88 -4.16
CA SER A 29 -5.72 -3.02 -5.36
C SER A 29 -5.73 -1.51 -5.07
N ALA A 30 -5.77 -1.10 -3.80
CA ALA A 30 -5.80 0.30 -3.39
C ALA A 30 -4.41 0.86 -3.06
N GLU A 31 -3.36 0.03 -3.04
CA GLU A 31 -2.00 0.44 -2.65
C GLU A 31 -1.26 1.24 -3.73
N ASP A 32 -1.73 1.22 -4.99
CA ASP A 32 -0.98 1.69 -6.16
C ASP A 32 -0.73 3.21 -6.27
N ASN A 33 -1.34 4.04 -5.44
CA ASN A 33 -1.05 5.49 -5.39
C ASN A 33 -1.39 6.06 -4.01
N GLN A 34 -0.83 5.46 -2.96
CA GLN A 34 -1.07 5.88 -1.59
C GLN A 34 0.21 6.42 -0.96
N MET A 35 0.07 7.50 -0.21
CA MET A 35 1.13 7.99 0.66
C MET A 35 0.86 7.52 2.09
N ASN A 36 1.81 6.78 2.67
CA ASN A 36 1.77 6.36 4.06
C ASN A 36 2.57 7.32 4.94
N ILE A 37 2.17 7.42 6.21
CA ILE A 37 2.91 8.14 7.23
C ILE A 37 3.20 7.24 8.45
N HIS A 38 4.20 7.61 9.26
CA HIS A 38 4.52 6.89 10.47
C HIS A 38 3.42 7.01 11.55
N GLU A 39 3.34 6.02 12.43
CA GLU A 39 2.38 5.99 13.54
C GLU A 39 2.38 7.29 14.37
N TYR A 40 3.57 7.81 14.73
CA TYR A 40 3.66 9.04 15.52
C TYR A 40 3.11 10.26 14.77
N GLN A 41 3.26 10.31 13.44
CA GLN A 41 2.70 11.36 12.60
C GLN A 41 1.18 11.22 12.50
N ALA A 42 0.69 9.99 12.30
CA ALA A 42 -0.74 9.68 12.27
C ALA A 42 -1.43 10.07 13.59
N LYS A 43 -0.87 9.67 14.72
CA LYS A 43 -1.40 10.01 16.05
C LYS A 43 -1.39 11.54 16.27
N ARG A 44 -0.31 12.22 15.91
CA ARG A 44 -0.22 13.68 16.01
C ARG A 44 -1.27 14.37 15.15
N LEU A 45 -1.46 13.90 13.92
CA LEU A 45 -2.50 14.43 13.02
C LEU A 45 -3.89 14.25 13.65
N LEU A 46 -4.24 13.05 14.09
CA LEU A 46 -5.53 12.78 14.73
C LEU A 46 -5.75 13.61 16.00
N HIS A 47 -4.68 13.86 16.77
CA HIS A 47 -4.75 14.72 17.95
C HIS A 47 -5.11 16.17 17.61
N THR A 48 -4.67 16.70 16.45
CA THR A 48 -5.06 18.05 16.02
C THR A 48 -6.57 18.18 15.78
N TYR A 49 -7.24 17.07 15.50
CA TYR A 49 -8.71 16.99 15.39
C TYR A 49 -9.40 16.74 16.73
N GLY A 50 -8.64 16.43 17.79
CA GLY A 50 -9.18 16.20 19.13
C GLY A 50 -9.24 14.73 19.55
N ALA A 51 -8.65 13.79 18.77
CA ALA A 51 -8.59 12.40 19.18
C ALA A 51 -7.67 12.22 20.41
N PRO A 52 -8.08 11.43 21.43
CA PRO A 52 -7.26 11.15 22.61
C PRO A 52 -6.13 10.17 22.26
N ILE A 53 -4.88 10.60 22.48
CA ILE A 53 -3.67 9.82 22.28
C ILE A 53 -2.83 9.79 23.56
N ALA A 54 -1.83 8.90 23.65
CA ALA A 54 -0.80 8.94 24.67
C ALA A 54 0.18 10.10 24.40
N ASN A 55 0.82 10.62 25.48
CA ASN A 55 1.97 11.49 25.30
C ASN A 55 3.13 10.67 24.71
N GLY A 56 3.75 11.19 23.67
CA GLY A 56 4.84 10.47 23.03
C GLY A 56 5.66 11.36 22.13
N VAL A 57 6.87 10.90 21.82
CA VAL A 57 7.83 11.63 21.00
C VAL A 57 8.59 10.68 20.06
N ALA A 58 8.83 11.14 18.85
CA ALA A 58 9.73 10.48 17.92
C ALA A 58 11.18 10.84 18.21
N VAL A 59 12.06 9.85 18.21
CA VAL A 59 13.49 9.99 18.48
C VAL A 59 14.32 9.32 17.40
N TYR A 60 15.48 9.90 17.10
CA TYR A 60 16.36 9.48 16.00
C TYR A 60 17.74 9.06 16.49
N SER A 61 18.01 9.18 17.80
CA SER A 61 19.24 8.70 18.44
C SER A 61 18.97 8.20 19.85
N VAL A 62 19.93 7.49 20.40
CA VAL A 62 19.87 6.97 21.78
C VAL A 62 19.87 8.11 22.79
N GLU A 63 20.62 9.17 22.52
CA GLU A 63 20.70 10.37 23.39
C GLU A 63 19.34 11.08 23.45
N GLN A 64 18.67 11.22 22.31
CA GLN A 64 17.31 11.76 22.27
C GLN A 64 16.33 10.86 23.02
N ALA A 65 16.47 9.52 22.90
CA ALA A 65 15.62 8.58 23.64
C ALA A 65 15.76 8.76 25.15
N GLU A 66 16.97 8.95 25.65
CA GLU A 66 17.25 9.24 27.07
C GLU A 66 16.66 10.58 27.52
N GLU A 67 16.92 11.65 26.74
CA GLU A 67 16.46 12.99 27.06
C GLU A 67 14.94 13.05 27.16
N TRP A 68 14.25 12.55 26.12
CA TRP A 68 12.79 12.62 26.06
C TRP A 68 12.08 11.66 27.02
N ALA A 69 12.63 10.46 27.27
CA ALA A 69 12.06 9.55 28.25
C ALA A 69 11.97 10.19 29.65
N LYS A 70 12.92 11.06 30.01
CA LYS A 70 12.91 11.81 31.29
C LYS A 70 11.77 12.83 31.38
N THR A 71 11.17 13.22 30.25
CA THR A 71 10.06 14.20 30.22
C THR A 71 8.69 13.56 30.26
N LEU A 72 8.61 12.26 29.97
CA LEU A 72 7.35 11.51 30.00
C LEU A 72 7.00 11.12 31.47
N PRO A 73 5.70 11.06 31.81
CA PRO A 73 5.27 10.78 33.18
C PRO A 73 5.78 9.46 33.77
N GLY A 74 5.91 8.39 32.93
CA GLY A 74 6.30 7.07 33.42
C GLY A 74 5.35 6.52 34.53
N PRO A 75 5.70 5.46 35.21
CA PRO A 75 6.96 4.66 35.10
C PRO A 75 6.95 3.62 33.98
N LEU A 76 5.86 3.49 33.22
CA LEU A 76 5.76 2.56 32.08
C LEU A 76 5.92 3.33 30.78
N TYR A 77 6.87 2.90 29.95
CA TYR A 77 7.12 3.44 28.62
C TYR A 77 6.93 2.36 27.58
N VAL A 78 6.52 2.75 26.36
CA VAL A 78 6.48 1.87 25.21
C VAL A 78 7.43 2.43 24.14
N VAL A 79 8.40 1.61 23.74
CA VAL A 79 9.39 1.94 22.71
C VAL A 79 9.00 1.21 21.43
N LYS A 80 8.64 1.95 20.38
CA LYS A 80 8.08 1.41 19.14
C LYS A 80 8.96 1.76 17.94
N SER A 81 9.43 0.75 17.19
CA SER A 81 10.05 0.96 15.87
C SER A 81 9.08 1.67 14.94
N GLN A 82 9.56 2.64 14.20
CA GLN A 82 8.76 3.38 13.21
C GLN A 82 9.21 2.98 11.81
N ILE A 83 8.48 2.04 11.23
CA ILE A 83 8.56 1.59 9.83
C ILE A 83 7.15 1.50 9.26
N HIS A 84 7.00 1.63 7.93
CA HIS A 84 5.71 1.52 7.26
C HIS A 84 5.26 0.05 7.11
N ALA A 85 5.28 -0.69 8.21
CA ALA A 85 4.82 -2.08 8.26
C ALA A 85 4.15 -2.41 9.59
N GLY A 86 3.09 -3.20 9.51
CA GLY A 86 2.41 -3.78 10.67
C GLY A 86 3.15 -4.98 11.26
N GLY A 87 2.63 -5.49 12.40
CA GLY A 87 3.19 -6.67 13.05
C GLY A 87 4.54 -6.45 13.73
N ARG A 88 4.95 -5.20 13.94
CA ARG A 88 6.25 -4.81 14.54
C ARG A 88 6.54 -5.52 15.86
N GLY A 89 5.55 -5.68 16.73
CA GLY A 89 5.71 -6.34 18.03
C GLY A 89 6.13 -7.80 17.93
N LYS A 90 5.68 -8.51 16.89
CA LYS A 90 6.04 -9.91 16.61
C LYS A 90 7.25 -10.03 15.65
N GLY A 91 7.70 -8.91 15.08
CA GLY A 91 8.84 -8.85 14.16
C GLY A 91 10.15 -9.30 14.83
N LYS A 92 11.14 -9.61 14.00
CA LYS A 92 12.48 -10.03 14.44
C LYS A 92 13.53 -9.15 13.80
N PHE A 93 14.53 -8.76 14.59
CA PHE A 93 15.69 -8.04 14.07
C PHE A 93 16.71 -9.03 13.51
N LYS A 94 17.24 -8.75 12.32
CA LYS A 94 18.23 -9.61 11.64
C LYS A 94 19.53 -9.70 12.43
N GLU A 95 19.95 -8.60 13.03
CA GLU A 95 21.24 -8.43 13.70
C GLU A 95 21.22 -8.89 15.16
N LEU A 96 20.05 -9.25 15.69
CA LEU A 96 19.88 -9.68 17.08
C LEU A 96 19.65 -11.20 17.19
N PRO A 97 19.89 -11.81 18.36
CA PRO A 97 19.55 -13.20 18.62
C PRO A 97 18.07 -13.52 18.32
N ALA A 98 17.79 -14.76 17.92
CA ALA A 98 16.45 -15.19 17.51
C ALA A 98 15.37 -15.05 18.61
N ASP A 99 15.77 -15.06 19.89
CA ASP A 99 14.94 -14.88 21.06
C ASP A 99 14.81 -13.42 21.51
N ALA A 100 15.49 -12.48 20.82
CA ALA A 100 15.38 -11.06 21.10
C ALA A 100 13.93 -10.57 20.94
N LYS A 101 13.57 -9.55 21.71
CA LYS A 101 12.26 -8.89 21.63
C LYS A 101 12.05 -8.24 20.27
N GLY A 102 10.80 -8.13 19.85
CA GLY A 102 10.43 -7.47 18.61
C GLY A 102 10.57 -5.94 18.60
N GLY A 103 9.95 -5.30 17.62
CA GLY A 103 10.02 -3.86 17.41
C GLY A 103 9.05 -3.01 18.24
N VAL A 104 8.32 -3.60 19.20
CA VAL A 104 7.53 -2.89 20.22
C VAL A 104 7.90 -3.46 21.57
N ARG A 105 8.41 -2.61 22.47
CA ARG A 105 8.97 -3.05 23.76
C ARG A 105 8.48 -2.18 24.90
N LEU A 106 8.11 -2.83 26.01
CA LEU A 106 7.84 -2.15 27.28
C LEU A 106 9.15 -1.88 28.01
N ALA A 107 9.23 -0.73 28.66
CA ALA A 107 10.33 -0.32 29.53
C ALA A 107 9.76 0.29 30.81
N LYS A 108 10.36 -0.05 31.96
CA LYS A 108 9.92 0.40 33.28
C LYS A 108 10.82 1.48 33.87
N SER A 109 11.86 1.86 33.15
CA SER A 109 12.77 2.93 33.53
C SER A 109 13.37 3.59 32.28
N VAL A 110 14.00 4.76 32.47
CA VAL A 110 14.73 5.46 31.41
C VAL A 110 15.90 4.64 30.91
N GLU A 111 16.59 3.91 31.79
CA GLU A 111 17.70 3.02 31.44
C GLU A 111 17.25 1.88 30.52
N GLU A 112 16.07 1.30 30.77
CA GLU A 112 15.49 0.28 29.89
C GLU A 112 15.07 0.87 28.54
N VAL A 113 14.58 2.13 28.50
CA VAL A 113 14.31 2.84 27.23
C VAL A 113 15.58 2.98 26.41
N VAL A 114 16.68 3.43 27.06
CA VAL A 114 18.00 3.59 26.43
C VAL A 114 18.54 2.25 25.93
N ALA A 115 18.42 1.17 26.71
CA ALA A 115 18.84 -0.16 26.30
C ALA A 115 18.05 -0.65 25.07
N ASN A 116 16.72 -0.49 25.09
CA ASN A 116 15.88 -0.82 23.94
C ASN A 116 16.23 0.01 22.71
N ALA A 117 16.46 1.33 22.86
CA ALA A 117 16.82 2.20 21.75
C ALA A 117 18.15 1.77 21.10
N LYS A 118 19.16 1.39 21.89
CA LYS A 118 20.45 0.87 21.38
C LYS A 118 20.29 -0.42 20.55
N GLU A 119 19.38 -1.28 20.95
CA GLU A 119 19.15 -2.55 20.24
C GLU A 119 18.26 -2.38 19.00
N MET A 120 17.45 -1.33 18.93
CA MET A 120 16.45 -1.19 17.86
C MET A 120 16.90 -0.24 16.76
N LEU A 121 17.55 0.90 17.11
CA LEU A 121 17.99 1.88 16.11
C LEU A 121 19.12 1.34 15.23
N GLY A 122 18.98 1.54 13.93
CA GLY A 122 19.95 1.12 12.92
C GLY A 122 19.83 -0.35 12.51
N ASN A 123 19.12 -1.19 13.26
CA ASN A 123 18.93 -2.60 12.97
C ASN A 123 17.72 -2.82 12.05
N THR A 124 17.70 -3.96 11.34
CA THR A 124 16.69 -4.32 10.35
C THR A 124 15.59 -5.16 10.98
N LEU A 125 14.37 -4.62 11.04
CA LEU A 125 13.20 -5.32 11.54
C LEU A 125 12.49 -6.06 10.41
N VAL A 126 12.34 -7.38 10.56
CA VAL A 126 11.60 -8.26 9.65
C VAL A 126 10.24 -8.55 10.26
N THR A 127 9.18 -8.25 9.50
CA THR A 127 7.78 -8.58 9.83
C THR A 127 7.16 -9.38 8.70
N LYS A 128 5.92 -9.87 8.88
CA LYS A 128 5.17 -10.53 7.78
C LYS A 128 5.00 -9.59 6.59
N GLN A 129 4.78 -8.29 6.83
CA GLN A 129 4.54 -7.29 5.77
C GLN A 129 5.82 -6.81 5.08
N THR A 130 6.97 -6.75 5.78
CA THR A 130 8.25 -6.36 5.13
C THR A 130 8.87 -7.47 4.31
N GLY A 131 8.34 -8.70 4.43
CA GLY A 131 9.02 -9.85 3.87
C GLY A 131 10.43 -10.08 4.46
N PRO A 132 11.22 -11.02 3.90
CA PRO A 132 12.54 -11.39 4.42
C PRO A 132 13.59 -10.28 4.27
N ALA A 133 13.36 -9.30 3.39
CA ALA A 133 14.24 -8.13 3.25
C ALA A 133 14.24 -7.25 4.50
N GLY A 134 13.11 -7.16 5.21
CA GLY A 134 12.96 -6.30 6.37
C GLY A 134 13.07 -4.80 6.04
N LYS A 135 12.92 -3.96 7.06
CA LYS A 135 13.15 -2.50 6.96
C LYS A 135 14.07 -2.05 8.09
N GLN A 136 15.01 -1.16 7.78
CA GLN A 136 15.89 -0.58 8.78
C GLN A 136 15.13 0.39 9.67
N VAL A 137 15.33 0.30 10.99
CA VAL A 137 14.68 1.17 11.97
C VAL A 137 15.51 2.44 12.15
N ASN A 138 15.13 3.50 11.47
CA ASN A 138 15.82 4.79 11.49
C ASN A 138 15.32 5.72 12.61
N ARG A 139 14.19 5.39 13.25
CA ARG A 139 13.56 6.16 14.31
C ARG A 139 12.70 5.30 15.21
N LEU A 140 12.50 5.76 16.43
CA LEU A 140 11.62 5.16 17.41
C LEU A 140 10.55 6.16 17.83
N TYR A 141 9.41 5.66 18.28
CA TYR A 141 8.40 6.42 19.00
C TYR A 141 8.35 5.92 20.43
N ILE A 142 8.57 6.83 21.38
CA ILE A 142 8.53 6.54 22.81
C ILE A 142 7.30 7.22 23.38
N GLU A 143 6.44 6.48 24.02
CA GLU A 143 5.20 7.01 24.60
C GLU A 143 4.93 6.44 26.00
N ASP A 144 4.05 7.13 26.73
CA ASP A 144 3.52 6.64 27.99
C ASP A 144 2.78 5.34 27.80
N GLY A 145 2.99 4.38 28.67
CA GLY A 145 2.19 3.18 28.76
C GLY A 145 0.75 3.49 29.14
N ALA A 146 -0.15 2.57 28.83
CA ALA A 146 -1.56 2.66 29.19
C ALA A 146 -1.98 1.42 29.99
N ASP A 147 -2.83 1.64 30.99
CA ASP A 147 -3.51 0.55 31.70
C ASP A 147 -4.73 0.12 30.89
N ILE A 148 -4.55 -0.92 30.08
CA ILE A 148 -5.53 -1.39 29.09
C ILE A 148 -6.49 -2.35 29.76
N ASP A 149 -7.81 -2.08 29.63
CA ASP A 149 -8.88 -3.00 29.97
C ASP A 149 -9.29 -3.85 28.75
N ARG A 150 -9.54 -3.20 27.61
CA ARG A 150 -9.91 -3.88 26.36
C ARG A 150 -9.23 -3.26 25.15
N GLU A 151 -8.92 -4.10 24.17
CA GLU A 151 -8.43 -3.72 22.85
C GLU A 151 -9.53 -3.90 21.81
N LEU A 152 -9.72 -2.91 20.95
CA LEU A 152 -10.75 -2.84 19.93
C LEU A 152 -10.12 -2.51 18.60
N TYR A 153 -10.76 -2.95 17.50
CA TYR A 153 -10.40 -2.56 16.15
C TYR A 153 -11.35 -1.50 15.61
N LEU A 154 -10.79 -0.49 14.95
CA LEU A 154 -11.55 0.50 14.20
C LEU A 154 -10.78 0.90 12.95
N SER A 155 -11.44 0.89 11.80
CA SER A 155 -10.92 1.52 10.60
C SER A 155 -11.99 2.33 9.87
N ILE A 156 -11.53 3.26 9.03
CA ILE A 156 -12.35 4.00 8.06
C ILE A 156 -11.70 3.82 6.70
N LEU A 157 -12.49 3.42 5.73
CA LEU A 157 -12.08 3.22 4.35
C LEU A 157 -13.25 3.53 3.40
N ILE A 158 -12.97 3.52 2.09
CA ILE A 158 -14.04 3.61 1.10
C ILE A 158 -14.54 2.20 0.79
N ASP A 159 -15.75 1.89 1.20
CA ASP A 159 -16.43 0.64 0.81
C ASP A 159 -16.89 0.74 -0.64
N ARG A 160 -16.20 0.00 -1.53
CA ARG A 160 -16.44 0.00 -2.97
C ARG A 160 -17.79 -0.62 -3.34
N THR A 161 -18.33 -1.51 -2.50
CA THR A 161 -19.63 -2.16 -2.73
C THR A 161 -20.77 -1.15 -2.71
N VAL A 162 -20.71 -0.20 -1.77
CA VAL A 162 -21.72 0.86 -1.60
C VAL A 162 -21.25 2.24 -2.08
N GLY A 163 -19.97 2.37 -2.47
CA GLY A 163 -19.38 3.62 -2.97
C GLY A 163 -19.35 4.75 -1.93
N ARG A 164 -19.13 4.42 -0.64
CA ARG A 164 -19.18 5.37 0.47
C ARG A 164 -18.09 5.12 1.49
N PRO A 165 -17.66 6.15 2.25
CA PRO A 165 -16.86 5.93 3.44
C PRO A 165 -17.61 5.03 4.43
N ALA A 166 -16.90 4.08 5.02
CA ALA A 166 -17.47 3.17 6.01
C ALA A 166 -16.51 2.96 7.17
N PHE A 167 -17.08 2.87 8.37
CA PHE A 167 -16.37 2.32 9.52
C PHE A 167 -16.45 0.81 9.49
N VAL A 168 -15.32 0.17 9.75
CA VAL A 168 -15.22 -1.26 10.03
C VAL A 168 -14.71 -1.40 11.45
N VAL A 169 -15.48 -2.04 12.31
CA VAL A 169 -15.18 -2.14 13.73
C VAL A 169 -15.29 -3.58 14.23
N SER A 170 -14.48 -3.92 15.23
CA SER A 170 -14.53 -5.22 15.92
C SER A 170 -14.13 -5.10 17.38
N THR A 171 -14.68 -6.01 18.21
CA THR A 171 -14.24 -6.19 19.60
C THR A 171 -12.90 -6.92 19.72
N GLU A 172 -12.35 -7.41 18.61
CA GLU A 172 -11.06 -8.11 18.53
C GLU A 172 -9.98 -7.12 18.05
N GLY A 173 -9.40 -6.36 18.98
CA GLY A 173 -8.30 -5.45 18.71
C GLY A 173 -6.93 -6.07 18.96
N GLY A 174 -5.87 -5.40 18.46
CA GLY A 174 -4.49 -5.88 18.60
C GLY A 174 -4.16 -7.15 17.80
N MET A 175 -5.09 -7.59 16.96
CA MET A 175 -4.97 -8.79 16.12
C MET A 175 -4.94 -8.44 14.64
N ASP A 176 -4.55 -9.41 13.82
CA ASP A 176 -4.67 -9.33 12.36
C ASP A 176 -6.16 -9.40 11.99
N ILE A 177 -6.70 -8.31 11.47
CA ILE A 177 -8.14 -8.19 11.18
C ILE A 177 -8.57 -9.11 10.05
N GLU A 178 -7.68 -9.44 9.11
CA GLU A 178 -7.93 -10.39 8.03
C GLU A 178 -8.18 -11.79 8.62
N ALA A 179 -7.40 -12.20 9.61
CA ALA A 179 -7.62 -13.46 10.32
C ALA A 179 -8.95 -13.45 11.08
N VAL A 180 -9.33 -12.33 11.71
CA VAL A 180 -10.65 -12.19 12.36
C VAL A 180 -11.77 -12.29 11.33
N ALA A 181 -11.60 -11.69 10.14
CA ALA A 181 -12.57 -11.73 9.06
C ALA A 181 -12.76 -13.16 8.50
N GLU A 182 -11.70 -13.96 8.48
CA GLU A 182 -11.73 -15.35 8.02
C GLU A 182 -12.33 -16.30 9.08
N GLU A 183 -11.89 -16.16 10.33
CA GLU A 183 -12.26 -17.10 11.39
C GLU A 183 -13.58 -16.76 12.09
N THR A 184 -13.89 -15.48 12.30
CA THR A 184 -15.05 -14.99 13.06
C THR A 184 -15.68 -13.75 12.44
N PRO A 185 -16.19 -13.84 11.19
CA PRO A 185 -16.71 -12.68 10.43
C PRO A 185 -17.88 -11.96 11.12
N GLU A 186 -18.62 -12.66 11.97
CA GLU A 186 -19.72 -12.09 12.75
C GLU A 186 -19.25 -11.05 13.81
N LYS A 187 -17.97 -11.02 14.12
CA LYS A 187 -17.37 -10.02 15.01
C LYS A 187 -17.01 -8.71 14.31
N ILE A 188 -17.10 -8.66 12.98
CA ILE A 188 -16.83 -7.48 12.19
C ILE A 188 -18.15 -6.80 11.82
N VAL A 189 -18.27 -5.55 12.18
CA VAL A 189 -19.45 -4.72 11.86
C VAL A 189 -19.02 -3.56 10.98
N THR A 190 -19.71 -3.40 9.84
CA THR A 190 -19.51 -2.30 8.90
C THR A 190 -20.66 -1.32 8.98
N VAL A 191 -20.35 -0.03 9.13
CA VAL A 191 -21.31 1.07 9.13
C VAL A 191 -20.94 2.07 8.06
N ALA A 192 -21.65 2.03 6.93
CA ALA A 192 -21.47 3.00 5.83
C ALA A 192 -22.04 4.36 6.20
N ILE A 193 -21.29 5.41 5.94
CA ILE A 193 -21.66 6.80 6.28
C ILE A 193 -22.16 7.53 5.03
N ASP A 194 -23.25 8.28 5.16
CA ASP A 194 -23.74 9.17 4.12
C ASP A 194 -22.85 10.42 4.06
N PRO A 195 -22.07 10.66 2.98
CA PRO A 195 -21.17 11.80 2.91
C PRO A 195 -21.88 13.16 3.03
N ALA A 196 -23.17 13.22 2.67
CA ALA A 196 -23.95 14.45 2.78
C ALA A 196 -24.34 14.81 4.22
N LYS A 197 -24.35 13.81 5.12
CA LYS A 197 -24.74 13.97 6.52
C LYS A 197 -23.57 13.90 7.49
N GLY A 198 -22.50 13.21 7.08
CA GLY A 198 -21.43 12.82 8.00
C GLY A 198 -21.91 11.76 9.00
N VAL A 199 -21.16 11.56 10.07
CA VAL A 199 -21.53 10.63 11.15
C VAL A 199 -22.67 11.21 11.95
N THR A 200 -23.84 10.58 11.89
CA THR A 200 -25.02 10.96 12.66
C THR A 200 -24.98 10.35 14.07
N ASP A 201 -25.82 10.85 14.98
CA ASP A 201 -25.97 10.25 16.31
C ASP A 201 -26.39 8.78 16.24
N GLU A 202 -27.19 8.40 15.24
CA GLU A 202 -27.58 7.01 14.99
C GLU A 202 -26.37 6.16 14.60
N ASP A 203 -25.52 6.64 13.69
CA ASP A 203 -24.32 5.94 13.27
C ASP A 203 -23.33 5.78 14.43
N ALA A 204 -23.10 6.86 15.19
CA ALA A 204 -22.22 6.84 16.35
C ALA A 204 -22.70 5.87 17.43
N ASN A 205 -24.01 5.80 17.65
CA ASN A 205 -24.59 4.84 18.59
C ASN A 205 -24.49 3.39 18.10
N LYS A 206 -24.68 3.12 16.79
CA LYS A 206 -24.46 1.79 16.19
C LYS A 206 -23.01 1.32 16.36
N LEU A 207 -22.04 2.21 16.12
CA LEU A 207 -20.62 1.93 16.32
C LEU A 207 -20.30 1.64 17.79
N ALA A 208 -20.80 2.45 18.71
CA ALA A 208 -20.61 2.25 20.15
C ALA A 208 -21.20 0.92 20.63
N GLU A 209 -22.37 0.53 20.11
CA GLU A 209 -23.01 -0.75 20.40
C GLU A 209 -22.20 -1.93 19.84
N ALA A 210 -21.76 -1.85 18.58
CA ALA A 210 -20.93 -2.87 17.94
C ALA A 210 -19.63 -3.11 18.71
N LEU A 211 -18.99 -2.06 19.23
CA LEU A 211 -17.78 -2.13 20.07
C LEU A 211 -18.08 -2.44 21.53
N LYS A 212 -19.36 -2.63 21.91
CA LYS A 212 -19.81 -2.88 23.29
C LYS A 212 -19.24 -1.85 24.27
N LEU A 213 -19.27 -0.56 23.85
CA LEU A 213 -18.86 0.54 24.71
C LEU A 213 -19.96 0.89 25.70
N GLU A 214 -19.58 1.04 26.99
CA GLU A 214 -20.48 1.38 28.07
C GLU A 214 -19.92 2.53 28.91
N GLY A 215 -20.78 3.21 29.68
CA GLY A 215 -20.41 4.30 30.58
C GLY A 215 -19.58 5.39 29.88
N GLN A 216 -18.46 5.77 30.48
CA GLN A 216 -17.58 6.81 29.95
C GLN A 216 -17.00 6.44 28.58
N ALA A 217 -16.66 5.17 28.34
CA ALA A 217 -16.14 4.72 27.05
C ALA A 217 -17.16 4.95 25.91
N ARG A 218 -18.48 4.79 26.20
CA ARG A 218 -19.52 5.07 25.21
C ARG A 218 -19.59 6.56 24.91
N GLU A 219 -19.56 7.42 25.93
CA GLU A 219 -19.56 8.87 25.72
C GLU A 219 -18.35 9.34 24.92
N ASP A 220 -17.17 8.80 25.22
CA ASP A 220 -15.92 9.12 24.52
C ASP A 220 -15.97 8.61 23.06
N GLY A 221 -16.43 7.38 22.83
CA GLY A 221 -16.55 6.79 21.50
C GLY A 221 -17.49 7.58 20.60
N VAL A 222 -18.70 7.91 21.10
CA VAL A 222 -19.69 8.70 20.34
C VAL A 222 -19.12 10.05 19.92
N LYS A 223 -18.27 10.69 20.74
CA LYS A 223 -17.58 11.94 20.39
C LYS A 223 -16.41 11.71 19.43
N LEU A 224 -15.74 10.57 19.54
CA LEU A 224 -14.53 10.25 18.74
C LEU A 224 -14.87 9.94 17.27
N PHE A 225 -15.93 9.19 16.99
CA PHE A 225 -16.23 8.75 15.62
C PHE A 225 -16.43 9.90 14.64
N PRO A 226 -17.18 10.98 14.94
CA PRO A 226 -17.27 12.16 14.07
C PRO A 226 -15.91 12.85 13.86
N ILE A 227 -15.05 12.89 14.90
CA ILE A 227 -13.70 13.45 14.82
C ILE A 227 -12.83 12.69 13.82
N LEU A 228 -12.84 11.36 13.91
CA LEU A 228 -12.07 10.50 13.00
C LEU A 228 -12.58 10.61 11.55
N TYR A 229 -13.89 10.62 11.36
CA TYR A 229 -14.52 10.80 10.06
C TYR A 229 -14.16 12.15 9.43
N LYS A 230 -14.18 13.21 10.23
CA LYS A 230 -13.78 14.55 9.80
C LYS A 230 -12.31 14.58 9.35
N ALA A 231 -11.40 13.99 10.13
CA ALA A 231 -10.00 13.88 9.76
C ALA A 231 -9.83 13.09 8.46
N PHE A 232 -10.53 11.95 8.32
CA PHE A 232 -10.50 11.08 7.14
C PHE A 232 -10.91 11.84 5.88
N THR A 233 -12.04 12.56 5.93
CA THR A 233 -12.58 13.27 4.76
C THR A 233 -11.85 14.56 4.43
N GLU A 234 -11.45 15.37 5.44
CA GLU A 234 -10.75 16.64 5.21
C GLU A 234 -9.31 16.47 4.72
N LYS A 235 -8.69 15.32 5.02
CA LYS A 235 -7.30 15.03 4.60
C LYS A 235 -7.21 14.06 3.43
N ASP A 236 -8.33 13.70 2.81
CA ASP A 236 -8.38 12.72 1.72
C ASP A 236 -7.63 11.43 2.07
N MET A 237 -7.93 10.89 3.25
CA MET A 237 -7.37 9.60 3.64
C MET A 237 -8.02 8.49 2.81
N SER A 238 -7.23 7.55 2.33
CA SER A 238 -7.71 6.30 1.72
C SER A 238 -7.93 5.22 2.77
N LEU A 239 -7.17 5.28 3.87
CA LEU A 239 -7.29 4.41 5.03
C LEU A 239 -6.97 5.18 6.30
N LEU A 240 -7.80 5.01 7.31
CA LEU A 240 -7.51 5.30 8.70
C LEU A 240 -7.77 4.02 9.49
N GLU A 241 -6.73 3.41 10.05
CA GLU A 241 -6.84 2.19 10.86
C GLU A 241 -6.29 2.46 12.26
N ILE A 242 -7.06 2.12 13.26
CA ILE A 242 -6.69 2.18 14.68
C ILE A 242 -6.74 0.76 15.22
N ASN A 243 -5.56 0.18 15.47
CA ASN A 243 -5.45 -1.21 15.90
C ASN A 243 -4.28 -1.39 16.91
N PRO A 244 -4.57 -1.26 18.23
CA PRO A 244 -5.91 -1.13 18.79
C PRO A 244 -6.36 0.31 19.10
N LEU A 245 -7.67 0.50 19.09
CA LEU A 245 -8.36 1.47 19.91
C LEU A 245 -8.55 0.83 21.29
N ILE A 246 -8.20 1.51 22.38
CA ILE A 246 -8.28 0.91 23.71
C ILE A 246 -9.33 1.56 24.59
N VAL A 247 -9.95 0.74 25.42
CA VAL A 247 -10.64 1.19 26.64
C VAL A 247 -9.66 1.00 27.79
N MET A 248 -9.41 2.05 28.54
CA MET A 248 -8.51 2.03 29.68
C MET A 248 -9.27 1.60 30.96
N THR A 249 -8.53 1.15 31.95
CA THR A 249 -9.11 0.74 33.26
C THR A 249 -9.88 1.86 33.98
N ASP A 250 -9.62 3.13 33.62
CA ASP A 250 -10.37 4.29 34.11
C ASP A 250 -11.65 4.57 33.28
N GLY A 251 -11.96 3.70 32.32
CA GLY A 251 -13.15 3.76 31.47
C GLY A 251 -13.02 4.69 30.26
N ARG A 252 -11.92 5.42 30.08
CA ARG A 252 -11.73 6.32 28.92
C ARG A 252 -11.25 5.58 27.69
N VAL A 253 -11.54 6.14 26.52
CA VAL A 253 -11.07 5.62 25.23
C VAL A 253 -9.80 6.34 24.80
N ARG A 254 -8.84 5.61 24.18
CA ARG A 254 -7.60 6.17 23.64
C ARG A 254 -7.17 5.46 22.36
N VAL A 255 -6.64 6.22 21.39
CA VAL A 255 -5.96 5.69 20.21
C VAL A 255 -4.55 5.24 20.62
N LEU A 256 -4.27 3.93 20.51
CA LEU A 256 -2.98 3.38 20.93
C LEU A 256 -2.02 3.21 19.75
N ASP A 257 -2.50 2.67 18.64
CA ASP A 257 -1.74 2.58 17.38
C ASP A 257 -2.61 3.07 16.22
N ALA A 258 -2.04 3.78 15.28
CA ALA A 258 -2.74 4.32 14.13
C ALA A 258 -1.90 4.18 12.86
N LYS A 259 -2.53 3.66 11.80
CA LYS A 259 -2.04 3.64 10.43
C LYS A 259 -2.92 4.54 9.58
N VAL A 260 -2.31 5.47 8.86
CA VAL A 260 -3.01 6.39 7.96
C VAL A 260 -2.33 6.36 6.60
N SER A 261 -3.16 6.21 5.57
CA SER A 261 -2.77 6.34 4.18
C SER A 261 -3.62 7.41 3.51
N PHE A 262 -3.04 8.16 2.59
CA PHE A 262 -3.69 9.24 1.88
C PHE A 262 -3.84 8.90 0.39
N ASP A 263 -4.88 9.42 -0.25
CA ASP A 263 -5.04 9.36 -1.70
C ASP A 263 -3.94 10.19 -2.36
N GLY A 264 -3.00 9.53 -3.05
CA GLY A 264 -1.90 10.17 -3.76
C GLY A 264 -2.36 11.20 -4.79
N ASN A 265 -3.54 10.99 -5.38
CA ASN A 265 -4.12 11.94 -6.35
C ASN A 265 -4.61 13.24 -5.70
N ALA A 266 -4.81 13.26 -4.38
CA ALA A 266 -5.26 14.43 -3.64
C ALA A 266 -4.11 15.22 -2.97
N LEU A 267 -2.90 14.69 -2.93
CA LEU A 267 -1.76 15.28 -2.22
C LEU A 267 -1.41 16.71 -2.68
N PHE A 268 -1.70 17.06 -3.93
CA PHE A 268 -1.46 18.42 -4.45
C PHE A 268 -2.18 19.52 -3.65
N ARG A 269 -3.25 19.19 -2.94
CA ARG A 269 -4.00 20.10 -2.08
C ARG A 269 -3.67 19.98 -0.58
N HIS A 270 -2.74 19.07 -0.23
CA HIS A 270 -2.29 18.81 1.14
C HIS A 270 -0.77 18.92 1.27
N PRO A 271 -0.17 20.11 1.12
CA PRO A 271 1.28 20.29 1.24
C PRO A 271 1.79 19.91 2.64
N ASP A 272 0.98 20.13 3.68
CA ASP A 272 1.27 19.73 5.06
C ASP A 272 1.38 18.21 5.23
N ILE A 273 0.65 17.43 4.45
CA ILE A 273 0.76 15.98 4.43
C ILE A 273 1.97 15.54 3.61
N GLN A 274 2.22 16.18 2.46
CA GLN A 274 3.41 15.86 1.64
C GLN A 274 4.73 16.02 2.42
N GLU A 275 4.82 16.99 3.33
CA GLU A 275 5.99 17.19 4.20
C GLU A 275 6.23 16.02 5.17
N LEU A 276 5.22 15.19 5.42
CA LEU A 276 5.32 14.00 6.28
C LEU A 276 5.90 12.77 5.56
N ARG A 277 6.05 12.83 4.24
CA ARG A 277 6.54 11.72 3.41
C ARG A 277 7.95 11.31 3.82
N ASP A 278 8.14 10.00 3.95
CA ASP A 278 9.43 9.41 4.25
C ASP A 278 9.92 8.54 3.10
N LEU A 279 10.77 9.12 2.25
CA LEU A 279 11.32 8.42 1.09
C LEU A 279 12.15 7.18 1.47
N SER A 280 12.69 7.09 2.70
CA SER A 280 13.44 5.89 3.12
C SER A 280 12.56 4.66 3.34
N GLU A 281 11.25 4.83 3.37
CA GLU A 281 10.27 3.77 3.51
C GLU A 281 9.68 3.30 2.16
N GLU A 282 9.90 4.06 1.10
CA GLU A 282 9.39 3.76 -0.24
C GLU A 282 10.37 2.88 -1.04
N ASP A 283 9.93 2.37 -2.17
CA ASP A 283 10.81 1.66 -3.12
C ASP A 283 11.63 2.67 -3.92
N GLU A 284 12.94 2.42 -4.07
CA GLU A 284 13.85 3.34 -4.77
C GLU A 284 13.48 3.52 -6.25
N LYS A 285 12.91 2.50 -6.90
CA LYS A 285 12.48 2.57 -8.31
C LYS A 285 11.20 3.40 -8.44
N GLU A 286 10.28 3.30 -7.48
CA GLU A 286 9.06 4.12 -7.43
C GLU A 286 9.40 5.59 -7.21
N ILE A 287 10.36 5.87 -6.31
CA ILE A 287 10.89 7.23 -6.11
C ILE A 287 11.53 7.75 -7.40
N GLU A 288 12.35 6.94 -8.07
CA GLU A 288 12.99 7.36 -9.32
C GLU A 288 11.95 7.61 -10.41
N ALA A 289 10.95 6.74 -10.55
CA ALA A 289 9.85 6.87 -11.51
C ALA A 289 9.03 8.16 -11.30
N SER A 290 8.78 8.52 -10.05
CA SER A 290 8.02 9.72 -9.69
C SER A 290 8.69 11.02 -10.18
N LYS A 291 10.02 11.06 -10.31
CA LYS A 291 10.76 12.22 -10.84
C LYS A 291 10.45 12.51 -12.32
N TYR A 292 9.99 11.49 -13.04
CA TYR A 292 9.63 11.56 -14.45
C TYR A 292 8.12 11.52 -14.68
N ASP A 293 7.32 11.62 -13.61
CA ASP A 293 5.86 11.52 -13.69
C ASP A 293 5.44 10.20 -14.41
N LEU A 294 6.05 9.10 -13.98
CA LEU A 294 5.74 7.73 -14.37
C LEU A 294 4.98 7.04 -13.24
N ALA A 295 3.87 6.38 -13.57
CA ALA A 295 3.20 5.49 -12.63
C ALA A 295 3.92 4.13 -12.64
N TYR A 296 4.64 3.82 -11.58
CA TYR A 296 5.45 2.61 -11.43
C TYR A 296 5.16 1.93 -10.09
N VAL A 297 4.97 0.61 -10.14
CA VAL A 297 4.88 -0.25 -8.96
C VAL A 297 5.84 -1.43 -9.16
N ALA A 298 6.71 -1.66 -8.19
CA ALA A 298 7.63 -2.81 -8.20
C ALA A 298 6.88 -4.10 -7.84
N LEU A 299 7.14 -5.18 -8.59
CA LEU A 299 6.60 -6.52 -8.36
C LEU A 299 7.73 -7.56 -8.33
N ASP A 300 7.43 -8.77 -7.85
CA ASP A 300 8.42 -9.83 -7.62
C ASP A 300 8.70 -10.72 -8.86
N GLY A 301 8.33 -10.28 -10.05
CA GLY A 301 8.44 -11.07 -11.27
C GLY A 301 9.77 -10.92 -12.02
N ASN A 302 9.80 -11.47 -13.25
CA ASN A 302 10.98 -11.48 -14.11
C ASN A 302 10.77 -10.89 -15.50
N ILE A 303 9.55 -10.44 -15.83
CA ILE A 303 9.27 -9.74 -17.10
C ILE A 303 8.94 -8.28 -16.79
N GLY A 304 9.83 -7.38 -17.23
CA GLY A 304 9.59 -5.94 -17.17
C GLY A 304 8.48 -5.51 -18.13
N CYS A 305 7.57 -4.66 -17.69
CA CYS A 305 6.45 -4.17 -18.46
C CYS A 305 6.54 -2.66 -18.69
N MET A 306 6.32 -2.19 -19.91
CA MET A 306 6.16 -0.77 -20.24
C MET A 306 4.94 -0.59 -21.15
N VAL A 307 3.98 0.17 -20.68
CA VAL A 307 2.64 0.30 -21.30
C VAL A 307 2.20 1.76 -21.29
N ASN A 308 1.27 2.14 -22.15
CA ASN A 308 0.59 3.43 -22.07
C ASN A 308 -0.89 3.23 -21.71
N GLY A 309 -1.21 3.47 -20.47
CA GLY A 309 -2.55 3.37 -19.89
C GLY A 309 -2.69 2.21 -18.90
N ALA A 310 -3.17 2.52 -17.71
CA ALA A 310 -3.26 1.60 -16.57
C ALA A 310 -4.06 0.32 -16.89
N GLY A 311 -5.20 0.45 -17.61
CA GLY A 311 -5.99 -0.73 -18.02
C GLY A 311 -5.23 -1.67 -18.95
N LEU A 312 -4.42 -1.13 -19.86
CA LEU A 312 -3.57 -1.93 -20.75
C LEU A 312 -2.42 -2.56 -19.99
N ALA A 313 -1.87 -1.88 -18.96
CA ALA A 313 -0.85 -2.43 -18.09
C ALA A 313 -1.36 -3.64 -17.31
N MET A 314 -2.54 -3.54 -16.70
CA MET A 314 -3.18 -4.67 -16.00
C MET A 314 -3.42 -5.86 -16.93
N ALA A 315 -4.00 -5.62 -18.11
CA ALA A 315 -4.21 -6.68 -19.10
C ALA A 315 -2.91 -7.33 -19.58
N THR A 316 -1.82 -6.55 -19.67
CA THR A 316 -0.49 -7.06 -20.03
C THR A 316 0.09 -7.96 -18.94
N MET A 317 -0.05 -7.57 -17.69
CA MET A 317 0.38 -8.38 -16.54
C MET A 317 -0.42 -9.68 -16.45
N ASP A 318 -1.74 -9.61 -16.61
CA ASP A 318 -2.62 -10.78 -16.56
C ASP A 318 -2.26 -11.82 -17.63
N ILE A 319 -2.01 -11.38 -18.87
CA ILE A 319 -1.67 -12.31 -19.95
C ILE A 319 -0.27 -12.92 -19.76
N ILE A 320 0.69 -12.17 -19.21
CA ILE A 320 1.99 -12.73 -18.84
C ILE A 320 1.83 -13.87 -17.84
N LYS A 321 1.00 -13.67 -16.80
CA LYS A 321 0.68 -14.71 -15.81
C LYS A 321 -0.02 -15.91 -16.43
N LEU A 322 -0.95 -15.67 -17.35
CA LEU A 322 -1.66 -16.74 -18.07
C LEU A 322 -0.69 -17.68 -18.81
N TYR A 323 0.41 -17.15 -19.36
CA TYR A 323 1.48 -17.93 -20.02
C TYR A 323 2.54 -18.47 -19.06
N GLY A 324 2.33 -18.32 -17.74
CA GLY A 324 3.17 -18.94 -16.69
C GLY A 324 4.51 -18.26 -16.48
N ALA A 325 4.51 -16.92 -16.57
CA ALA A 325 5.60 -16.05 -16.13
C ALA A 325 5.05 -14.98 -15.19
N GLU A 326 5.92 -14.20 -14.54
CA GLU A 326 5.53 -13.20 -13.57
C GLU A 326 5.98 -11.79 -13.99
N PRO A 327 5.10 -10.77 -13.96
CA PRO A 327 5.47 -9.39 -14.22
C PRO A 327 6.38 -8.85 -13.11
N ALA A 328 7.46 -8.15 -13.48
CA ALA A 328 8.40 -7.53 -12.56
C ALA A 328 7.94 -6.14 -12.09
N ASN A 329 7.02 -5.53 -12.81
CA ASN A 329 6.49 -4.21 -12.49
C ASN A 329 5.18 -3.92 -13.21
N PHE A 330 4.38 -3.03 -12.61
CA PHE A 330 3.44 -2.20 -13.32
C PHE A 330 4.16 -0.93 -13.79
N LEU A 331 3.99 -0.50 -15.03
CA LEU A 331 4.48 0.80 -15.50
C LEU A 331 3.60 1.38 -16.59
N ASP A 332 3.01 2.53 -16.30
CA ASP A 332 2.27 3.34 -17.26
C ASP A 332 3.06 4.62 -17.59
N VAL A 333 3.49 4.74 -18.86
CA VAL A 333 4.19 5.93 -19.31
C VAL A 333 3.25 7.09 -19.66
N GLY A 334 1.93 6.86 -19.60
CA GLY A 334 0.90 7.85 -19.92
C GLY A 334 0.72 8.10 -21.41
N GLY A 335 -0.36 8.82 -21.74
CA GLY A 335 -0.74 9.11 -23.14
C GLY A 335 0.11 10.16 -23.87
N GLY A 336 1.07 10.79 -23.19
CA GLY A 336 1.94 11.84 -23.71
C GLY A 336 3.44 11.56 -23.51
N ALA A 337 3.86 10.28 -23.46
CA ALA A 337 5.23 9.93 -23.16
C ALA A 337 6.23 10.54 -24.16
N SER A 338 7.17 11.32 -23.64
CA SER A 338 8.32 11.82 -24.38
C SER A 338 9.43 10.76 -24.46
N LYS A 339 10.42 11.01 -25.31
CA LYS A 339 11.62 10.19 -25.40
C LYS A 339 12.31 10.07 -24.04
N GLU A 340 12.34 11.14 -23.25
CA GLU A 340 12.96 11.18 -21.93
C GLU A 340 12.23 10.25 -20.94
N LYS A 341 10.88 10.28 -20.95
CA LYS A 341 10.05 9.37 -20.12
C LYS A 341 10.29 7.90 -20.49
N VAL A 342 10.29 7.59 -21.79
CA VAL A 342 10.58 6.22 -22.28
C VAL A 342 11.98 5.76 -21.87
N THR A 343 12.98 6.63 -22.00
CA THR A 343 14.36 6.30 -21.59
C THR A 343 14.47 6.07 -20.09
N ALA A 344 13.83 6.92 -19.28
CA ALA A 344 13.77 6.75 -17.83
C ALA A 344 13.09 5.42 -17.44
N ALA A 345 11.96 5.10 -18.08
CA ALA A 345 11.25 3.84 -17.87
C ALA A 345 12.15 2.61 -18.12
N PHE A 346 12.88 2.60 -19.25
CA PHE A 346 13.84 1.52 -19.52
C PHE A 346 14.96 1.44 -18.49
N LYS A 347 15.52 2.57 -18.04
CA LYS A 347 16.56 2.59 -17.01
C LYS A 347 16.06 2.01 -15.70
N ILE A 348 14.83 2.36 -15.28
CA ILE A 348 14.22 1.86 -14.06
C ILE A 348 13.98 0.35 -14.16
N ILE A 349 13.37 -0.13 -15.25
CA ILE A 349 13.12 -1.55 -15.47
C ILE A 349 14.43 -2.35 -15.47
N THR A 350 15.44 -1.87 -16.19
CA THR A 350 16.73 -2.58 -16.34
C THR A 350 17.63 -2.50 -15.12
N ALA A 351 17.38 -1.59 -14.19
CA ALA A 351 18.04 -1.54 -12.90
C ALA A 351 17.63 -2.71 -11.99
N ASP A 352 16.52 -3.38 -12.28
CA ASP A 352 16.09 -4.56 -11.54
C ASP A 352 16.84 -5.81 -12.01
N PRO A 353 17.67 -6.43 -11.15
CA PRO A 353 18.42 -7.63 -11.52
C PRO A 353 17.55 -8.86 -11.75
N ALA A 354 16.29 -8.86 -11.29
CA ALA A 354 15.34 -9.95 -11.51
C ALA A 354 14.77 -9.95 -12.94
N VAL A 355 14.85 -8.83 -13.65
CA VAL A 355 14.29 -8.69 -15.00
C VAL A 355 15.12 -9.49 -16.01
N GLN A 356 14.49 -10.46 -16.64
CA GLN A 356 15.07 -11.37 -17.65
C GLN A 356 14.58 -11.08 -19.07
N GLY A 357 13.54 -10.27 -19.22
CA GLY A 357 13.00 -9.83 -20.50
C GLY A 357 12.06 -8.64 -20.32
N ILE A 358 11.82 -7.88 -21.38
CA ILE A 358 10.95 -6.69 -21.34
C ILE A 358 9.87 -6.80 -22.41
N LEU A 359 8.62 -6.54 -22.02
CA LEU A 359 7.48 -6.39 -22.91
C LEU A 359 7.05 -4.92 -22.96
N VAL A 360 7.17 -4.31 -24.13
CA VAL A 360 6.61 -2.99 -24.44
C VAL A 360 5.29 -3.21 -25.18
N ASN A 361 4.19 -2.75 -24.62
CA ASN A 361 2.87 -2.88 -25.21
C ASN A 361 2.19 -1.51 -25.28
N ILE A 362 2.15 -0.93 -26.48
CA ILE A 362 1.66 0.42 -26.74
C ILE A 362 0.44 0.40 -27.64
N PHE A 363 -0.61 1.07 -27.17
CA PHE A 363 -1.76 1.40 -28.02
C PHE A 363 -1.73 2.88 -28.37
N GLY A 364 -1.40 3.20 -29.63
CA GLY A 364 -1.28 4.55 -30.14
C GLY A 364 -2.65 5.21 -30.33
N GLY A 365 -2.90 6.22 -29.52
CA GLY A 365 -4.03 7.13 -29.68
C GLY A 365 -3.51 8.56 -29.91
N ILE A 366 -3.51 9.39 -28.89
CA ILE A 366 -2.83 10.70 -28.88
C ILE A 366 -1.33 10.53 -29.09
N MET A 367 -0.74 9.55 -28.44
CA MET A 367 0.63 9.10 -28.67
C MET A 367 0.71 8.30 -29.97
N LYS A 368 1.68 8.60 -30.82
CA LYS A 368 1.87 7.95 -32.12
C LYS A 368 2.93 6.84 -31.99
N CYS A 369 2.70 5.71 -32.67
CA CYS A 369 3.60 4.55 -32.60
C CYS A 369 4.99 4.82 -33.15
N ASP A 370 5.15 5.70 -34.14
CA ASP A 370 6.43 6.12 -34.70
C ASP A 370 7.29 6.86 -33.68
N VAL A 371 6.70 7.78 -32.90
CA VAL A 371 7.39 8.51 -31.83
C VAL A 371 7.86 7.56 -30.72
N ILE A 372 7.02 6.60 -30.32
CA ILE A 372 7.38 5.58 -29.35
C ILE A 372 8.49 4.68 -29.87
N ALA A 373 8.40 4.23 -31.12
CA ALA A 373 9.43 3.39 -31.74
C ALA A 373 10.81 4.08 -31.72
N GLU A 374 10.87 5.38 -32.06
CA GLU A 374 12.09 6.17 -31.94
C GLU A 374 12.59 6.29 -30.49
N GLY A 375 11.68 6.51 -29.54
CA GLY A 375 11.99 6.56 -28.11
C GLY A 375 12.55 5.24 -27.58
N VAL A 376 11.91 4.12 -27.91
CA VAL A 376 12.36 2.77 -27.55
C VAL A 376 13.75 2.48 -28.11
N ILE A 377 13.97 2.76 -29.41
CA ILE A 377 15.29 2.53 -30.05
C ILE A 377 16.38 3.37 -29.37
N ALA A 378 16.10 4.64 -29.10
CA ALA A 378 17.04 5.52 -28.46
C ALA A 378 17.36 5.04 -27.02
N ALA A 379 16.35 4.65 -26.25
CA ALA A 379 16.51 4.14 -24.91
C ALA A 379 17.32 2.81 -24.89
N VAL A 380 16.99 1.87 -25.76
CA VAL A 380 17.70 0.58 -25.90
C VAL A 380 19.18 0.80 -26.22
N LYS A 381 19.50 1.73 -27.11
CA LYS A 381 20.89 2.08 -27.46
C LYS A 381 21.63 2.73 -26.28
N GLU A 382 20.96 3.65 -25.57
CA GLU A 382 21.55 4.37 -24.42
C GLU A 382 21.82 3.45 -23.24
N VAL A 383 20.86 2.57 -22.92
CA VAL A 383 20.96 1.63 -21.80
C VAL A 383 21.85 0.43 -22.13
N GLY A 384 22.05 0.10 -23.42
CA GLY A 384 22.82 -1.08 -23.84
C GLY A 384 22.10 -2.38 -23.43
N LEU A 385 20.82 -2.49 -23.74
CA LEU A 385 19.95 -3.57 -23.31
C LEU A 385 20.51 -4.96 -23.65
N LYS A 386 20.53 -5.85 -22.63
CA LYS A 386 21.09 -7.21 -22.76
C LYS A 386 20.04 -8.30 -22.69
N VAL A 387 18.83 -7.97 -22.27
CA VAL A 387 17.70 -8.91 -22.17
C VAL A 387 16.81 -8.85 -23.40
N PRO A 388 16.07 -9.93 -23.73
CA PRO A 388 15.10 -9.93 -24.81
C PRO A 388 14.10 -8.78 -24.67
N LEU A 389 13.79 -8.14 -25.80
CA LEU A 389 12.79 -7.08 -25.88
C LEU A 389 11.72 -7.48 -26.90
N VAL A 390 10.48 -7.59 -26.46
CA VAL A 390 9.30 -7.75 -27.31
C VAL A 390 8.54 -6.43 -27.36
N VAL A 391 8.17 -5.99 -28.55
CA VAL A 391 7.43 -4.74 -28.76
C VAL A 391 6.17 -5.01 -29.56
N ARG A 392 5.03 -4.69 -28.95
CA ARG A 392 3.72 -4.65 -29.61
C ARG A 392 3.28 -3.20 -29.76
N LEU A 393 3.02 -2.80 -30.99
CA LEU A 393 2.49 -1.49 -31.33
C LEU A 393 1.14 -1.66 -32.05
N GLU A 394 0.15 -0.85 -31.66
CA GLU A 394 -1.18 -0.80 -32.26
C GLU A 394 -1.68 0.64 -32.32
N GLY A 395 -2.57 0.98 -33.27
CA GLY A 395 -3.20 2.30 -33.38
C GLY A 395 -2.49 3.27 -34.32
N THR A 396 -2.42 4.56 -33.97
CA THR A 396 -1.95 5.63 -34.84
C THR A 396 -0.49 5.45 -35.29
N ASN A 397 -0.24 5.44 -36.58
CA ASN A 397 1.08 5.26 -37.21
C ASN A 397 1.75 3.92 -36.94
N VAL A 398 0.95 2.85 -36.71
CA VAL A 398 1.47 1.52 -36.36
C VAL A 398 2.43 0.97 -37.40
N GLU A 399 2.11 1.06 -38.68
CA GLU A 399 2.95 0.55 -39.78
C GLU A 399 4.32 1.26 -39.83
N LEU A 400 4.31 2.58 -39.62
CA LEU A 400 5.54 3.36 -39.57
C LEU A 400 6.38 2.98 -38.31
N GLY A 401 5.74 2.83 -37.15
CA GLY A 401 6.40 2.40 -35.92
C GLY A 401 7.02 1.01 -36.06
N LYS A 402 6.28 0.02 -36.58
CA LYS A 402 6.80 -1.33 -36.86
C LYS A 402 7.99 -1.29 -37.83
N LYS A 403 7.91 -0.49 -38.88
CA LYS A 403 9.03 -0.30 -39.82
C LYS A 403 10.26 0.25 -39.14
N ILE A 404 10.13 1.29 -38.32
CA ILE A 404 11.24 1.91 -37.56
C ILE A 404 11.89 0.88 -36.63
N ILE A 405 11.11 0.07 -35.90
CA ILE A 405 11.63 -0.99 -35.05
C ILE A 405 12.42 -2.03 -35.86
N ASN A 406 11.85 -2.53 -36.97
CA ASN A 406 12.46 -3.57 -37.80
C ASN A 406 13.75 -3.11 -38.51
N GLU A 407 13.82 -1.85 -38.89
CA GLU A 407 14.98 -1.24 -39.57
C GLU A 407 16.06 -0.74 -38.60
N SER A 408 15.81 -0.80 -37.26
CA SER A 408 16.71 -0.27 -36.24
C SER A 408 18.05 -0.99 -36.12
N GLY A 409 18.13 -2.25 -36.57
CA GLY A 409 19.29 -3.14 -36.42
C GLY A 409 19.45 -3.65 -34.98
N LEU A 410 18.49 -3.42 -34.08
CA LEU A 410 18.46 -3.93 -32.72
C LEU A 410 17.79 -5.30 -32.69
N ASN A 411 18.17 -6.12 -31.69
CA ASN A 411 17.51 -7.40 -31.45
C ASN A 411 16.18 -7.19 -30.71
N VAL A 412 15.18 -6.69 -31.46
CA VAL A 412 13.82 -6.45 -30.96
C VAL A 412 12.86 -7.40 -31.66
N ILE A 413 12.06 -8.09 -30.89
CA ILE A 413 11.03 -9.01 -31.38
C ILE A 413 9.73 -8.25 -31.53
N SER A 414 9.25 -8.11 -32.77
CA SER A 414 7.95 -7.49 -33.05
C SER A 414 6.81 -8.47 -32.77
N ALA A 415 5.71 -7.98 -32.20
CA ALA A 415 4.51 -8.76 -31.96
C ALA A 415 3.28 -8.11 -32.64
N ASP A 416 2.34 -8.96 -33.06
CA ASP A 416 1.17 -8.52 -33.83
C ASP A 416 -0.01 -8.17 -32.93
N ASP A 417 -0.24 -8.92 -31.87
CA ASP A 417 -1.25 -8.67 -30.86
C ASP A 417 -0.73 -8.93 -29.45
N LEU A 418 -1.59 -8.78 -28.44
CA LEU A 418 -1.21 -8.93 -27.04
C LEU A 418 -0.90 -10.38 -26.69
N ASP A 419 -1.63 -11.34 -27.27
CA ASP A 419 -1.43 -12.76 -27.06
C ASP A 419 -0.07 -13.21 -27.64
N ASP A 420 0.23 -12.85 -28.88
CA ASP A 420 1.51 -13.09 -29.55
C ASP A 420 2.68 -12.47 -28.79
N ALA A 421 2.47 -11.25 -28.27
CA ALA A 421 3.48 -10.55 -27.47
C ALA A 421 3.83 -11.30 -26.17
N ALA A 422 2.82 -11.78 -25.45
CA ALA A 422 3.02 -12.54 -24.22
C ALA A 422 3.69 -13.89 -24.48
N GLN A 423 3.27 -14.62 -25.53
CA GLN A 423 3.90 -15.88 -25.93
C GLN A 423 5.38 -15.67 -26.26
N LYS A 424 5.71 -14.66 -27.07
CA LYS A 424 7.07 -14.35 -27.50
C LYS A 424 7.99 -13.99 -26.33
N ILE A 425 7.53 -13.12 -25.42
CA ILE A 425 8.37 -12.71 -24.29
C ILE A 425 8.60 -13.88 -23.31
N VAL A 426 7.53 -14.65 -23.01
CA VAL A 426 7.65 -15.81 -22.12
C VAL A 426 8.56 -16.88 -22.73
N ALA A 427 8.46 -17.14 -24.03
CA ALA A 427 9.34 -18.09 -24.74
C ALA A 427 10.79 -17.60 -24.73
N ALA A 428 11.03 -16.30 -24.97
CA ALA A 428 12.38 -15.73 -24.97
C ALA A 428 13.06 -15.79 -23.59
N VAL A 429 12.31 -15.61 -22.51
CA VAL A 429 12.81 -15.71 -21.13
C VAL A 429 13.05 -17.17 -20.72
N LYS A 430 12.18 -18.10 -21.10
CA LYS A 430 12.33 -19.55 -20.80
C LYS A 430 13.41 -20.23 -21.63
N GLY A 431 13.77 -19.68 -22.77
CA GLY A 431 14.79 -20.23 -23.67
C GLY A 431 16.24 -19.77 -23.40
N ASN A 432 16.40 -18.91 -22.40
CA ASN A 432 17.71 -18.40 -21.95
C ASN A 432 18.22 -19.23 -20.69
#